data_81afad7f10fe3030cc7651cf762f42ef
#
_entry.id   81afad7f10fe3030cc7651cf762f42ef
#
_cell.length_a   1.000
_cell.length_b   1.000
_cell.length_c   1.000
_cell.angle_alpha   90.00
_cell.angle_beta   90.00
_cell.angle_gamma   90.00
#
_symmetry.space_group_name_H-M   'P 1'
#
loop_
_entity.id
_entity.type
_entity.pdbx_description
1 polymer ?
#
loop_
_entity_poly.entity_id
_entity_poly.type
_entity_poly.pdbx_seq_one_letter_code
_entity_poly.pdbx_strand_id
1 'polypeptide(L)'
;MKHIRNGRFRLLVLVAMSIALVVTGIVVQRVDAAADDLSLGSLPLKHVADIPLPGRATRLDYASLDKGRNLLFIAHLGDGEVIVFDTQASRVAARIADVSSVHGVLAVPELSRVYASATGTDEIVAIDAATLKIVARMPGGHYPDGMAYAPAMHKLYVSDEYGKTETVIDVQSNQRVATTPLDGEAGNTQYDPASRHIFVNVQTRRQLVEIDPATDRVVGRFDLPGAKGNHGLLIDPRERLAFIACEGNDKLLVFDMRSKQVIQSVYADRKLSHL
;
A
#
# COMPACT_ATOMS: atom_id res chain seq x y z
N MET A 1 -6.53 -83.97 -1.93
CA MET A 1 -7.90 -83.44 -1.89
C MET A 1 -7.79 -82.05 -1.23
N LYS A 2 -7.85 -81.06 -1.96
CA LYS A 2 -8.70 -80.27 -2.81
C LYS A 2 -9.09 -78.94 -2.18
N HIS A 3 -8.58 -77.92 -2.80
CA HIS A 3 -9.31 -76.72 -3.23
C HIS A 3 -10.55 -76.33 -2.43
N ILE A 4 -10.55 -75.19 -1.93
CA ILE A 4 -11.53 -74.09 -1.91
C ILE A 4 -11.11 -73.14 -0.79
N ARG A 5 -10.27 -72.14 -1.09
CA ARG A 5 -9.99 -70.99 -0.15
C ARG A 5 -9.48 -69.67 -0.84
N ASN A 6 -9.70 -69.50 -2.15
CA ASN A 6 -9.17 -68.35 -2.84
C ASN A 6 -10.22 -67.37 -3.43
N GLY A 7 -11.52 -67.62 -3.19
CA GLY A 7 -12.57 -66.75 -3.77
C GLY A 7 -12.99 -65.54 -2.94
N ARG A 8 -12.87 -65.65 -1.60
CA ARG A 8 -13.38 -64.56 -0.71
C ARG A 8 -12.42 -63.40 -0.47
N PHE A 9 -11.13 -63.65 -0.63
CA PHE A 9 -10.13 -62.62 -0.40
C PHE A 9 -9.99 -61.64 -1.58
N ARG A 10 -10.25 -62.07 -2.82
CA ARG A 10 -10.24 -61.19 -4.01
C ARG A 10 -11.42 -60.22 -4.10
N LEU A 11 -12.57 -60.62 -3.55
CA LEU A 11 -13.76 -59.80 -3.57
C LEU A 11 -13.69 -58.65 -2.55
N LEU A 12 -13.07 -58.89 -1.39
CA LEU A 12 -12.89 -57.88 -0.35
C LEU A 12 -11.85 -56.79 -0.76
N VAL A 13 -10.80 -57.16 -1.49
CA VAL A 13 -9.80 -56.19 -1.99
C VAL A 13 -10.39 -55.32 -3.11
N LEU A 14 -11.22 -55.84 -3.98
CA LEU A 14 -11.87 -55.08 -5.05
C LEU A 14 -12.93 -54.09 -4.50
N VAL A 15 -13.67 -54.47 -3.46
CA VAL A 15 -14.64 -53.57 -2.82
C VAL A 15 -13.94 -52.46 -2.02
N ALA A 16 -12.81 -52.79 -1.37
CA ALA A 16 -12.01 -51.78 -0.66
C ALA A 16 -11.35 -50.76 -1.62
N MET A 17 -10.87 -51.20 -2.79
CA MET A 17 -10.31 -50.27 -3.81
C MET A 17 -11.41 -49.41 -4.47
N SER A 18 -12.61 -49.95 -4.66
CA SER A 18 -13.72 -49.18 -5.24
C SER A 18 -14.25 -48.12 -4.28
N ILE A 19 -14.25 -48.37 -2.97
CA ILE A 19 -14.65 -47.38 -1.95
C ILE A 19 -13.54 -46.28 -1.80
N ALA A 20 -12.27 -46.64 -1.87
CA ALA A 20 -11.19 -45.68 -1.83
C ALA A 20 -11.17 -44.74 -3.04
N LEU A 21 -11.49 -45.24 -4.25
CA LEU A 21 -11.61 -44.44 -5.47
C LEU A 21 -12.81 -43.47 -5.46
N VAL A 22 -13.92 -43.88 -4.86
CA VAL A 22 -15.12 -43.03 -4.73
C VAL A 22 -14.90 -41.93 -3.69
N VAL A 23 -14.21 -42.21 -2.58
CA VAL A 23 -13.89 -41.21 -1.56
C VAL A 23 -12.87 -40.20 -2.03
N THR A 24 -11.82 -40.63 -2.77
CA THR A 24 -10.86 -39.69 -3.38
C THR A 24 -11.47 -38.88 -4.52
N GLY A 25 -12.36 -39.44 -5.33
CA GLY A 25 -13.06 -38.72 -6.38
C GLY A 25 -14.02 -37.64 -5.83
N ILE A 26 -14.72 -37.93 -4.73
CA ILE A 26 -15.65 -36.99 -4.09
C ILE A 26 -14.88 -35.84 -3.37
N VAL A 27 -13.71 -36.13 -2.79
CA VAL A 27 -12.88 -35.11 -2.14
C VAL A 27 -12.24 -34.20 -3.19
N VAL A 28 -11.76 -34.74 -4.32
CA VAL A 28 -11.21 -33.92 -5.41
C VAL A 28 -12.30 -33.07 -6.09
N GLN A 29 -13.48 -33.62 -6.34
CA GLN A 29 -14.57 -32.80 -6.91
C GLN A 29 -15.09 -31.71 -5.97
N ARG A 30 -15.02 -31.89 -4.64
CA ARG A 30 -15.42 -30.83 -3.70
C ARG A 30 -14.37 -29.73 -3.53
N VAL A 31 -13.10 -30.04 -3.77
CA VAL A 31 -12.03 -29.02 -3.74
C VAL A 31 -12.08 -28.20 -5.03
N ASP A 32 -12.33 -28.81 -6.18
CA ASP A 32 -12.45 -28.10 -7.46
C ASP A 32 -13.72 -27.24 -7.54
N ALA A 33 -14.85 -27.70 -6.97
CA ALA A 33 -16.09 -26.93 -6.94
C ALA A 33 -16.07 -25.73 -5.96
N ALA A 34 -15.13 -25.71 -5.00
CA ALA A 34 -14.94 -24.57 -4.10
C ALA A 34 -13.94 -23.53 -4.65
N ALA A 35 -13.17 -23.88 -5.68
CA ALA A 35 -12.23 -22.96 -6.33
C ALA A 35 -12.85 -22.17 -7.49
N ASP A 36 -13.96 -22.65 -8.07
CA ASP A 36 -14.59 -22.02 -9.23
C ASP A 36 -15.70 -21.00 -8.91
N ASP A 37 -16.04 -20.79 -7.64
CA ASP A 37 -17.13 -19.86 -7.26
C ASP A 37 -16.63 -18.57 -6.59
N LEU A 38 -15.38 -18.19 -6.84
CA LEU A 38 -14.92 -16.80 -6.74
C LEU A 38 -15.11 -16.12 -8.10
N SER A 39 -16.32 -16.13 -8.62
CA SER A 39 -16.74 -15.07 -9.52
C SER A 39 -16.56 -13.78 -8.71
N LEU A 40 -15.62 -12.97 -9.09
CA LEU A 40 -15.49 -11.58 -8.63
C LEU A 40 -16.84 -10.93 -8.90
N GLY A 41 -17.76 -11.06 -7.93
CA GLY A 41 -19.02 -10.34 -7.96
C GLY A 41 -18.66 -8.90 -8.28
N SER A 42 -19.42 -8.26 -9.13
CA SER A 42 -19.24 -6.85 -9.49
C SER A 42 -18.95 -6.07 -8.20
N LEU A 43 -17.82 -5.38 -8.15
CA LEU A 43 -17.48 -4.51 -7.02
C LEU A 43 -18.72 -3.69 -6.66
N PRO A 44 -19.05 -3.50 -5.37
CA PRO A 44 -20.23 -2.75 -4.94
C PRO A 44 -20.08 -1.24 -5.23
N LEU A 45 -19.38 -0.91 -6.30
CA LEU A 45 -19.13 0.45 -6.77
C LEU A 45 -20.01 0.73 -7.98
N LYS A 46 -20.59 1.92 -7.99
CA LYS A 46 -21.37 2.44 -9.12
C LYS A 46 -20.66 3.66 -9.66
N HIS A 47 -20.46 3.71 -10.98
CA HIS A 47 -20.02 4.92 -11.67
C HIS A 47 -21.03 6.04 -11.43
N VAL A 48 -20.55 7.21 -11.00
CA VAL A 48 -21.38 8.38 -10.68
C VAL A 48 -21.21 9.47 -11.73
N ALA A 49 -19.97 9.85 -12.03
CA ALA A 49 -19.64 10.88 -13.00
C ALA A 49 -18.17 10.79 -13.43
N ASP A 50 -17.89 11.31 -14.61
CA ASP A 50 -16.54 11.63 -15.10
C ASP A 50 -16.35 13.14 -15.00
N ILE A 51 -15.34 13.55 -14.20
CA ILE A 51 -15.07 14.96 -13.97
C ILE A 51 -13.69 15.28 -14.54
N PRO A 52 -13.58 16.12 -15.58
CA PRO A 52 -12.29 16.45 -16.16
C PRO A 52 -11.44 17.26 -15.18
N LEU A 53 -10.19 16.84 -15.02
CA LEU A 53 -9.18 17.60 -14.28
C LEU A 53 -8.49 18.58 -15.23
N PRO A 54 -8.11 19.78 -14.74
CA PRO A 54 -7.39 20.76 -15.53
C PRO A 54 -5.92 20.35 -15.73
N GLY A 55 -5.26 20.97 -16.71
CA GLY A 55 -3.87 20.73 -17.02
C GLY A 55 -3.66 19.79 -18.20
N ARG A 56 -2.43 19.33 -18.38
CA ARG A 56 -2.09 18.39 -19.45
C ARG A 56 -2.51 16.96 -19.07
N ALA A 57 -2.82 16.14 -20.04
CA ALA A 57 -3.09 14.72 -19.84
C ALA A 57 -1.75 13.98 -19.54
N THR A 58 -1.24 14.16 -18.33
CA THR A 58 0.03 13.58 -17.85
C THR A 58 -0.23 12.68 -16.64
N ARG A 59 0.85 12.15 -16.04
CA ARG A 59 0.76 11.24 -14.89
C ARG A 59 0.16 11.96 -13.68
N LEU A 60 -0.85 11.36 -13.07
CA LEU A 60 -1.27 11.57 -11.69
C LEU A 60 -0.55 10.55 -10.81
N ASP A 61 -0.38 10.87 -9.53
CA ASP A 61 0.22 9.96 -8.59
C ASP A 61 -0.64 9.84 -7.31
N TYR A 62 -0.10 10.05 -6.12
CA TYR A 62 -0.86 9.89 -4.89
C TYR A 62 -2.04 10.86 -4.78
N ALA A 63 -3.02 10.45 -4.00
CA ALA A 63 -4.13 11.30 -3.60
C ALA A 63 -4.41 11.15 -2.11
N SER A 64 -4.83 12.23 -1.45
CA SER A 64 -5.14 12.24 -0.02
C SER A 64 -6.39 13.07 0.28
N LEU A 65 -7.31 12.49 1.06
CA LEU A 65 -8.60 13.09 1.37
C LEU A 65 -8.62 13.72 2.76
N ASP A 66 -8.82 15.03 2.84
CA ASP A 66 -9.28 15.71 4.05
C ASP A 66 -10.81 15.57 4.17
N LYS A 67 -11.25 14.58 4.94
CA LYS A 67 -12.68 14.32 5.14
C LYS A 67 -13.39 15.49 5.83
N GLY A 68 -12.72 16.21 6.71
CA GLY A 68 -13.29 17.32 7.45
C GLY A 68 -13.62 18.53 6.58
N ARG A 69 -12.83 18.74 5.52
CA ARG A 69 -13.01 19.81 4.55
C ARG A 69 -13.67 19.36 3.25
N ASN A 70 -13.87 18.06 3.07
CA ASN A 70 -14.31 17.46 1.80
C ASN A 70 -13.38 17.78 0.61
N LEU A 71 -12.07 17.90 0.88
CA LEU A 71 -11.07 18.21 -0.14
C LEU A 71 -10.19 16.99 -0.42
N LEU A 72 -10.15 16.59 -1.68
CA LEU A 72 -9.20 15.61 -2.18
C LEU A 72 -8.03 16.34 -2.82
N PHE A 73 -6.83 16.09 -2.31
CA PHE A 73 -5.58 16.59 -2.84
C PHE A 73 -5.00 15.52 -3.76
N ILE A 74 -4.66 15.89 -4.99
CA ILE A 74 -4.19 14.96 -6.04
C ILE A 74 -2.84 15.46 -6.55
N ALA A 75 -1.83 14.62 -6.49
CA ALA A 75 -0.53 14.90 -7.09
C ALA A 75 -0.62 14.83 -8.61
N HIS A 76 -0.49 15.95 -9.31
CA HIS A 76 -0.40 16.03 -10.76
C HIS A 76 1.08 16.14 -11.16
N LEU A 77 1.76 15.00 -11.13
CA LEU A 77 3.20 14.88 -11.29
C LEU A 77 3.73 15.56 -12.54
N GLY A 78 3.12 15.30 -13.68
CA GLY A 78 3.61 15.80 -14.96
C GLY A 78 3.43 17.32 -15.15
N ASP A 79 2.59 17.97 -14.34
CA ASP A 79 2.41 19.43 -14.36
C ASP A 79 3.10 20.11 -13.16
N GLY A 80 3.63 19.33 -12.20
CA GLY A 80 4.32 19.86 -11.02
C GLY A 80 3.40 20.66 -10.09
N GLU A 81 2.16 20.18 -9.90
CA GLU A 81 1.16 20.86 -9.09
C GLU A 81 0.32 19.88 -8.26
N VAL A 82 -0.30 20.37 -7.20
CA VAL A 82 -1.34 19.64 -6.48
C VAL A 82 -2.70 20.19 -6.89
N ILE A 83 -3.55 19.32 -7.45
CA ILE A 83 -4.95 19.64 -7.72
C ILE A 83 -5.76 19.46 -6.44
N VAL A 84 -6.58 20.44 -6.11
CA VAL A 84 -7.51 20.39 -4.98
C VAL A 84 -8.93 20.22 -5.51
N PHE A 85 -9.52 19.09 -5.21
CA PHE A 85 -10.86 18.72 -5.67
C PHE A 85 -11.84 18.74 -4.49
N ASP A 86 -12.92 19.53 -4.63
CA ASP A 86 -14.02 19.56 -3.67
C ASP A 86 -14.97 18.39 -3.98
N THR A 87 -14.96 17.39 -3.08
CA THR A 87 -15.76 16.17 -3.25
C THR A 87 -17.26 16.39 -3.02
N GLN A 88 -17.64 17.43 -2.27
CA GLN A 88 -19.03 17.79 -2.05
C GLN A 88 -19.62 18.56 -3.26
N ALA A 89 -18.86 19.52 -3.77
CA ALA A 89 -19.27 20.30 -4.94
C ALA A 89 -18.96 19.59 -6.27
N SER A 90 -18.26 18.45 -6.25
CA SER A 90 -17.84 17.70 -7.43
C SER A 90 -17.11 18.55 -8.47
N ARG A 91 -16.16 19.37 -8.03
CA ARG A 91 -15.38 20.27 -8.90
C ARG A 91 -13.99 20.53 -8.37
N VAL A 92 -13.10 20.96 -9.26
CA VAL A 92 -11.80 21.46 -8.87
C VAL A 92 -11.96 22.80 -8.12
N ALA A 93 -11.44 22.89 -6.92
CA ALA A 93 -11.48 24.07 -6.07
C ALA A 93 -10.24 24.97 -6.27
N ALA A 94 -9.07 24.35 -6.47
CA ALA A 94 -7.81 25.08 -6.65
C ALA A 94 -6.76 24.22 -7.36
N ARG A 95 -5.67 24.88 -7.77
CA ARG A 95 -4.40 24.28 -8.22
C ARG A 95 -3.26 24.94 -7.46
N ILE A 96 -2.37 24.15 -6.89
CA ILE A 96 -1.22 24.62 -6.13
C ILE A 96 0.01 24.30 -6.95
N ALA A 97 0.57 25.30 -7.60
CA ALA A 97 1.74 25.19 -8.47
C ALA A 97 3.05 25.11 -7.66
N ASP A 98 4.17 25.00 -8.37
CA ASP A 98 5.53 25.00 -7.81
C ASP A 98 5.83 23.80 -6.88
N VAL A 99 5.26 22.63 -7.18
CA VAL A 99 5.59 21.37 -6.55
C VAL A 99 6.17 20.42 -7.60
N SER A 100 7.45 20.65 -7.93
CA SER A 100 8.13 20.01 -9.07
C SER A 100 8.08 18.49 -9.00
N SER A 101 7.56 17.85 -10.06
CA SER A 101 7.41 16.38 -10.15
C SER A 101 6.79 15.79 -8.89
N VAL A 102 5.68 16.37 -8.42
CA VAL A 102 5.01 15.92 -7.19
C VAL A 102 4.58 14.47 -7.28
N HIS A 103 5.06 13.62 -6.36
CA HIS A 103 4.63 12.24 -6.20
C HIS A 103 3.67 12.13 -5.02
N GLY A 104 4.18 12.18 -3.80
CA GLY A 104 3.39 12.05 -2.59
C GLY A 104 2.56 13.28 -2.26
N VAL A 105 1.37 13.06 -1.71
CA VAL A 105 0.55 14.07 -1.06
C VAL A 105 -0.14 13.45 0.15
N LEU A 106 -0.11 14.16 1.29
CA LEU A 106 -0.71 13.71 2.55
C LEU A 106 -1.43 14.86 3.25
N ALA A 107 -2.73 14.74 3.38
CA ALA A 107 -3.52 15.63 4.23
C ALA A 107 -3.41 15.19 5.70
N VAL A 108 -3.11 16.15 6.59
CA VAL A 108 -3.05 15.96 8.05
C VAL A 108 -4.01 16.97 8.69
N PRO A 109 -5.31 16.62 8.80
CA PRO A 109 -6.37 17.55 9.21
C PRO A 109 -6.16 18.18 10.59
N GLU A 110 -5.63 17.41 11.56
CA GLU A 110 -5.34 17.90 12.89
C GLU A 110 -4.29 19.02 12.94
N LEU A 111 -3.43 19.09 11.94
CA LEU A 111 -2.45 20.18 11.80
C LEU A 111 -2.97 21.30 10.89
N SER A 112 -4.10 21.13 10.24
CA SER A 112 -4.56 21.98 9.14
C SER A 112 -3.47 22.11 8.07
N ARG A 113 -2.81 21.01 7.72
CA ARG A 113 -1.68 20.96 6.76
C ARG A 113 -1.90 19.87 5.73
N VAL A 114 -1.32 20.12 4.57
CA VAL A 114 -1.09 19.11 3.54
C VAL A 114 0.41 19.12 3.24
N TYR A 115 1.01 17.95 3.20
CA TYR A 115 2.40 17.79 2.80
C TYR A 115 2.46 17.20 1.40
N ALA A 116 3.45 17.62 0.62
CA ALA A 116 3.69 17.10 -0.71
C ALA A 116 5.20 16.87 -0.94
N SER A 117 5.57 15.78 -1.60
CA SER A 117 6.94 15.54 -2.03
C SER A 117 7.18 16.17 -3.39
N ALA A 118 8.00 17.23 -3.42
CA ALA A 118 8.47 17.86 -4.64
C ALA A 118 9.73 17.13 -5.12
N THR A 119 9.55 15.95 -5.69
CA THR A 119 10.59 14.98 -6.04
C THR A 119 11.60 15.56 -7.03
N GLY A 120 11.15 16.47 -7.93
CA GLY A 120 12.06 17.11 -8.89
C GLY A 120 13.04 18.10 -8.28
N THR A 121 12.89 18.45 -6.99
CA THR A 121 13.81 19.35 -6.26
C THR A 121 14.30 18.73 -4.95
N ASP A 122 14.01 17.45 -4.71
CA ASP A 122 14.35 16.75 -3.45
C ASP A 122 13.86 17.51 -2.20
N GLU A 123 12.63 18.06 -2.26
CA GLU A 123 12.01 18.84 -1.19
C GLU A 123 10.71 18.23 -0.69
N ILE A 124 10.37 18.52 0.56
CA ILE A 124 9.02 18.34 1.11
C ILE A 124 8.37 19.72 1.27
N VAL A 125 7.17 19.86 0.74
CA VAL A 125 6.41 21.11 0.75
C VAL A 125 5.29 21.00 1.78
N ALA A 126 5.17 21.98 2.68
CA ALA A 126 4.04 22.12 3.58
C ALA A 126 3.07 23.17 3.03
N ILE A 127 1.81 22.81 2.93
CA ILE A 127 0.72 23.62 2.41
C ILE A 127 -0.28 23.86 3.55
N ASP A 128 -0.73 25.09 3.75
CA ASP A 128 -1.82 25.41 4.67
C ASP A 128 -3.17 24.97 4.05
N ALA A 129 -3.89 24.07 4.72
CA ALA A 129 -5.10 23.47 4.16
C ALA A 129 -6.30 24.42 4.08
N ALA A 130 -6.28 25.55 4.79
CA ALA A 130 -7.35 26.54 4.74
C ALA A 130 -7.13 27.59 3.65
N THR A 131 -5.86 28.04 3.49
CA THR A 131 -5.52 29.07 2.51
C THR A 131 -5.01 28.51 1.20
N LEU A 132 -4.69 27.21 1.15
CA LEU A 132 -4.11 26.49 0.02
C LEU A 132 -2.78 27.09 -0.47
N LYS A 133 -2.03 27.72 0.44
CA LYS A 133 -0.74 28.33 0.14
C LYS A 133 0.41 27.47 0.68
N ILE A 134 1.50 27.42 -0.05
CA ILE A 134 2.76 26.86 0.45
C ILE A 134 3.26 27.74 1.60
N VAL A 135 3.53 27.13 2.76
CA VAL A 135 3.97 27.82 3.98
C VAL A 135 5.39 27.42 4.41
N ALA A 136 5.90 26.30 3.93
CA ALA A 136 7.29 25.89 4.17
C ALA A 136 7.80 24.97 3.06
N ARG A 137 9.12 24.94 2.89
CA ARG A 137 9.87 23.96 2.11
C ARG A 137 10.99 23.40 2.98
N MET A 138 11.13 22.11 2.99
CA MET A 138 12.07 21.37 3.83
C MET A 138 12.92 20.45 2.96
N PRO A 139 14.20 20.26 3.24
CA PRO A 139 15.03 19.34 2.47
C PRO A 139 14.58 17.88 2.70
N GLY A 140 14.29 17.19 1.60
CA GLY A 140 14.09 15.73 1.56
C GLY A 140 15.39 14.97 1.42
N GLY A 141 15.28 13.67 1.20
CA GLY A 141 16.37 12.85 0.67
C GLY A 141 16.31 12.81 -0.84
N HIS A 142 17.03 11.86 -1.45
CA HIS A 142 17.02 11.73 -2.90
C HIS A 142 15.77 10.98 -3.38
N TYR A 143 14.99 11.66 -4.21
CA TYR A 143 13.72 11.19 -4.75
C TYR A 143 12.67 10.94 -3.65
N PRO A 144 12.19 11.99 -2.93
CA PRO A 144 11.12 11.86 -1.94
C PRO A 144 9.81 11.49 -2.62
N ASP A 145 9.10 10.49 -2.07
CA ASP A 145 7.90 9.89 -2.64
C ASP A 145 6.74 9.83 -1.63
N GLY A 146 6.38 8.66 -1.14
CA GLY A 146 5.29 8.47 -0.20
C GLY A 146 5.57 9.04 1.19
N MET A 147 4.52 9.30 1.98
CA MET A 147 4.69 9.85 3.32
C MET A 147 3.66 9.38 4.31
N ALA A 148 4.05 9.34 5.59
CA ALA A 148 3.20 9.00 6.72
C ALA A 148 3.44 9.95 7.88
N TYR A 149 2.38 10.25 8.64
CA TYR A 149 2.45 11.10 9.82
C TYR A 149 2.29 10.27 11.10
N ALA A 150 3.23 10.44 12.04
CA ALA A 150 3.21 9.84 13.37
C ALA A 150 2.75 10.89 14.41
N PRO A 151 1.44 10.93 14.77
CA PRO A 151 0.88 12.06 15.51
C PRO A 151 1.45 12.21 16.93
N ALA A 152 1.73 11.12 17.64
CA ALA A 152 2.25 11.18 19.00
C ALA A 152 3.66 11.80 19.10
N MET A 153 4.43 11.77 17.99
CA MET A 153 5.79 12.31 17.94
C MET A 153 5.87 13.61 17.14
N HIS A 154 4.77 14.06 16.54
CA HIS A 154 4.72 15.22 15.62
C HIS A 154 5.72 15.09 14.47
N LYS A 155 5.91 13.86 13.95
CA LYS A 155 6.89 13.55 12.91
C LYS A 155 6.23 13.10 11.63
N LEU A 156 6.68 13.66 10.51
CA LEU A 156 6.38 13.19 9.16
C LEU A 156 7.55 12.34 8.66
N TYR A 157 7.25 11.15 8.20
CA TYR A 157 8.18 10.24 7.54
C TYR A 157 7.95 10.31 6.04
N VAL A 158 9.02 10.42 5.28
CA VAL A 158 8.98 10.53 3.82
C VAL A 158 9.95 9.52 3.24
N SER A 159 9.46 8.60 2.42
CA SER A 159 10.31 7.64 1.73
C SER A 159 11.13 8.33 0.65
N ASP A 160 12.45 8.18 0.73
CA ASP A 160 13.39 8.63 -0.28
C ASP A 160 13.76 7.43 -1.14
N GLU A 161 13.06 7.22 -2.27
CA GLU A 161 13.14 5.97 -3.03
C GLU A 161 14.59 5.64 -3.40
N TYR A 162 15.26 6.52 -4.13
CA TYR A 162 16.65 6.30 -4.56
C TYR A 162 17.67 6.67 -3.50
N GLY A 163 17.27 7.45 -2.49
CA GLY A 163 18.06 7.71 -1.30
C GLY A 163 18.20 6.49 -0.39
N LYS A 164 17.26 5.53 -0.49
CA LYS A 164 17.21 4.31 0.33
C LYS A 164 17.10 4.61 1.82
N THR A 165 16.37 5.67 2.12
CA THR A 165 16.18 6.19 3.48
C THR A 165 14.73 6.62 3.70
N GLU A 166 14.37 6.83 4.97
CA GLU A 166 13.25 7.69 5.36
C GLU A 166 13.79 9.01 5.86
N THR A 167 13.38 10.12 5.27
CA THR A 167 13.58 11.47 5.83
C THR A 167 12.53 11.70 6.91
N VAL A 168 12.97 12.18 8.08
CA VAL A 168 12.08 12.48 9.21
C VAL A 168 12.04 13.99 9.42
N ILE A 169 10.83 14.55 9.33
CA ILE A 169 10.55 15.98 9.55
C ILE A 169 9.80 16.17 10.86
N ASP A 170 10.26 17.05 11.72
CA ASP A 170 9.47 17.59 12.82
C ASP A 170 8.51 18.64 12.26
N VAL A 171 7.20 18.37 12.37
CA VAL A 171 6.17 19.22 11.75
C VAL A 171 5.85 20.50 12.53
N GLN A 172 6.33 20.62 13.76
CA GLN A 172 6.19 21.84 14.57
C GLN A 172 7.23 22.87 14.19
N SER A 173 8.47 22.44 13.99
CA SER A 173 9.58 23.31 13.59
C SER A 173 9.76 23.41 12.07
N ASN A 174 9.15 22.52 11.29
CA ASN A 174 9.41 22.33 9.86
C ASN A 174 10.90 22.07 9.56
N GLN A 175 11.54 21.24 10.38
CA GLN A 175 12.94 20.88 10.23
C GLN A 175 13.10 19.39 10.01
N ARG A 176 14.06 19.01 9.15
CA ARG A 176 14.53 17.63 9.07
C ARG A 176 15.32 17.32 10.34
N VAL A 177 14.87 16.32 11.10
CA VAL A 177 15.44 15.95 12.39
C VAL A 177 16.19 14.64 12.37
N ALA A 178 15.88 13.75 11.42
CA ALA A 178 16.56 12.47 11.28
C ALA A 178 16.54 11.96 9.83
N THR A 179 17.34 10.94 9.60
CA THR A 179 17.35 10.11 8.40
C THR A 179 17.51 8.66 8.83
N THR A 180 16.55 7.81 8.47
CA THR A 180 16.56 6.38 8.82
C THR A 180 17.00 5.56 7.62
N PRO A 181 18.15 4.84 7.67
CA PRO A 181 18.60 3.98 6.59
C PRO A 181 17.71 2.75 6.41
N LEU A 182 17.36 2.43 5.17
CA LEU A 182 16.53 1.27 4.82
C LEU A 182 17.31 0.12 4.19
N ASP A 183 18.52 0.38 3.70
CA ASP A 183 19.40 -0.55 2.98
C ASP A 183 18.84 -1.03 1.62
N GLY A 184 17.86 -0.35 1.07
CA GLY A 184 17.24 -0.64 -0.23
C GLY A 184 16.27 0.44 -0.64
N GLU A 185 15.84 0.45 -1.90
CA GLU A 185 14.91 1.44 -2.44
C GLU A 185 13.58 1.40 -1.71
N ALA A 186 13.13 2.57 -1.25
CA ALA A 186 11.87 2.71 -0.53
C ALA A 186 10.69 2.67 -1.51
N GLY A 187 9.59 2.07 -1.07
CA GLY A 187 8.27 2.25 -1.66
C GLY A 187 7.40 3.08 -0.74
N ASN A 188 6.08 2.79 -0.73
CA ASN A 188 5.16 3.50 0.15
C ASN A 188 5.48 3.29 1.62
N THR A 189 5.27 4.35 2.39
CA THR A 189 5.33 4.35 3.84
C THR A 189 3.96 4.64 4.45
N GLN A 190 3.62 4.00 5.57
CA GLN A 190 2.37 4.21 6.30
C GLN A 190 2.55 4.13 7.81
N TYR A 191 1.74 4.91 8.54
CA TYR A 191 1.62 4.84 9.98
C TYR A 191 0.55 3.82 10.38
N ASP A 192 0.89 2.91 11.29
CA ASP A 192 -0.06 1.99 11.91
C ASP A 192 -0.48 2.54 13.29
N PRO A 193 -1.73 3.01 13.47
CA PRO A 193 -2.18 3.57 14.73
C PRO A 193 -2.28 2.53 15.86
N ALA A 194 -2.30 1.23 15.54
CA ALA A 194 -2.39 0.17 16.54
C ALA A 194 -1.03 -0.12 17.20
N SER A 195 0.04 -0.21 16.43
CA SER A 195 1.41 -0.33 16.97
C SER A 195 2.04 1.02 17.27
N ARG A 196 1.55 2.11 16.67
CA ARG A 196 2.12 3.46 16.66
C ARG A 196 3.48 3.53 15.96
N HIS A 197 3.74 2.60 15.04
CA HIS A 197 4.96 2.53 14.25
C HIS A 197 4.72 2.93 12.80
N ILE A 198 5.80 3.24 12.13
CA ILE A 198 5.84 3.45 10.68
C ILE A 198 6.22 2.12 10.02
N PHE A 199 5.55 1.83 8.92
CA PHE A 199 5.87 0.70 8.06
C PHE A 199 6.22 1.21 6.67
N VAL A 200 7.29 0.70 6.09
CA VAL A 200 7.75 1.08 4.75
C VAL A 200 8.12 -0.16 3.95
N ASN A 201 7.69 -0.18 2.70
CA ASN A 201 8.14 -1.18 1.74
C ASN A 201 9.59 -0.90 1.32
N VAL A 202 10.42 -1.94 1.31
CA VAL A 202 11.78 -1.86 0.74
C VAL A 202 11.84 -2.77 -0.48
N GLN A 203 11.65 -2.16 -1.67
CA GLN A 203 11.38 -2.83 -2.94
C GLN A 203 12.50 -3.78 -3.37
N THR A 204 13.74 -3.31 -3.34
CA THR A 204 14.91 -4.08 -3.78
C THR A 204 15.33 -5.18 -2.81
N ARG A 205 14.78 -5.16 -1.57
CA ARG A 205 14.99 -6.19 -0.54
C ARG A 205 13.82 -7.16 -0.42
N ARG A 206 12.66 -6.86 -1.01
CA ARG A 206 11.42 -7.61 -0.82
C ARG A 206 11.06 -7.73 0.66
N GLN A 207 11.12 -6.60 1.35
CA GLN A 207 10.87 -6.52 2.79
C GLN A 207 9.83 -5.46 3.11
N LEU A 208 9.09 -5.66 4.19
CA LEU A 208 8.37 -4.64 4.93
C LEU A 208 9.23 -4.30 6.15
N VAL A 209 9.52 -3.03 6.36
CA VAL A 209 10.36 -2.53 7.45
C VAL A 209 9.50 -1.77 8.44
N GLU A 210 9.74 -1.99 9.74
CA GLU A 210 9.06 -1.32 10.84
C GLU A 210 10.03 -0.35 11.52
N ILE A 211 9.61 0.91 11.69
CA ILE A 211 10.38 1.99 12.32
C ILE A 211 9.64 2.47 13.56
N ASP A 212 10.33 2.62 14.67
CA ASP A 212 9.81 3.23 15.90
C ASP A 212 9.98 4.75 15.86
N PRO A 213 8.89 5.54 15.82
CA PRO A 213 8.96 7.01 15.77
C PRO A 213 9.53 7.66 17.03
N ALA A 214 9.62 6.96 18.15
CA ALA A 214 10.26 7.50 19.35
C ALA A 214 11.79 7.57 19.22
N THR A 215 12.37 6.68 18.42
CA THR A 215 13.83 6.56 18.26
C THR A 215 14.32 6.84 16.83
N ASP A 216 13.42 6.92 15.85
CA ASP A 216 13.68 7.02 14.42
C ASP A 216 14.53 5.86 13.88
N ARG A 217 14.41 4.67 14.51
CA ARG A 217 15.21 3.50 14.15
C ARG A 217 14.34 2.36 13.64
N VAL A 218 14.93 1.59 12.73
CA VAL A 218 14.36 0.31 12.32
C VAL A 218 14.34 -0.65 13.50
N VAL A 219 13.15 -1.17 13.81
CA VAL A 219 12.93 -2.14 14.90
C VAL A 219 12.48 -3.51 14.39
N GLY A 220 12.12 -3.61 13.10
CA GLY A 220 11.73 -4.87 12.48
C GLY A 220 11.99 -4.87 10.98
N ARG A 221 12.34 -6.05 10.43
CA ARG A 221 12.44 -6.32 8.99
C ARG A 221 11.77 -7.65 8.71
N PHE A 222 10.79 -7.65 7.84
CA PHE A 222 9.97 -8.82 7.54
C PHE A 222 10.08 -9.15 6.06
N ASP A 223 10.53 -10.35 5.76
CA ASP A 223 10.60 -10.83 4.38
C ASP A 223 9.20 -11.00 3.79
N LEU A 224 9.06 -10.68 2.52
CA LEU A 224 7.82 -10.79 1.75
C LEU A 224 7.97 -11.88 0.68
N PRO A 225 7.75 -13.16 1.03
CA PRO A 225 7.82 -14.25 0.07
C PRO A 225 6.89 -14.03 -1.11
N GLY A 226 7.42 -14.13 -2.32
CA GLY A 226 6.68 -13.92 -3.55
C GLY A 226 6.58 -12.47 -4.02
N ALA A 227 7.12 -11.49 -3.27
CA ALA A 227 7.20 -10.11 -3.72
C ALA A 227 8.26 -9.91 -4.80
N LYS A 228 7.98 -8.94 -5.70
CA LYS A 228 8.96 -8.34 -6.61
C LYS A 228 8.51 -6.89 -6.86
N GLY A 229 9.36 -5.91 -6.52
CA GLY A 229 8.98 -4.51 -6.60
C GLY A 229 7.75 -4.20 -5.72
N ASN A 230 7.82 -4.54 -4.43
CA ASN A 230 6.77 -4.24 -3.45
C ASN A 230 6.78 -2.74 -3.16
N HIS A 231 5.91 -2.02 -3.85
CA HIS A 231 5.82 -0.56 -3.77
C HIS A 231 4.59 -0.11 -2.97
N GLY A 232 3.38 -0.39 -3.44
CA GLY A 232 2.15 0.05 -2.79
C GLY A 232 1.95 -0.59 -1.41
N LEU A 233 1.44 0.17 -0.45
CA LEU A 233 1.17 -0.27 0.92
C LEU A 233 -0.13 0.36 1.44
N LEU A 234 -1.05 -0.47 1.91
CA LEU A 234 -2.23 -0.06 2.65
C LEU A 234 -2.35 -0.89 3.92
N ILE A 235 -2.45 -0.22 5.08
CA ILE A 235 -2.66 -0.88 6.38
C ILE A 235 -4.11 -0.75 6.79
N ASP A 236 -4.77 -1.89 7.09
CA ASP A 236 -6.03 -1.93 7.80
C ASP A 236 -5.75 -2.16 9.30
N PRO A 237 -5.85 -1.13 10.14
CA PRO A 237 -5.54 -1.25 11.55
C PRO A 237 -6.59 -2.06 12.35
N ARG A 238 -7.81 -2.23 11.84
CA ARG A 238 -8.87 -3.00 12.51
C ARG A 238 -8.65 -4.48 12.32
N GLU A 239 -8.47 -4.89 11.06
CA GLU A 239 -8.23 -6.29 10.71
C GLU A 239 -6.79 -6.71 11.02
N ARG A 240 -5.88 -5.75 11.26
CA ARG A 240 -4.44 -5.98 11.46
C ARG A 240 -3.82 -6.63 10.23
N LEU A 241 -4.19 -6.13 9.06
CA LEU A 241 -3.67 -6.59 7.77
C LEU A 241 -2.94 -5.44 7.06
N ALA A 242 -1.91 -5.79 6.30
CA ALA A 242 -1.32 -4.89 5.33
C ALA A 242 -1.49 -5.51 3.93
N PHE A 243 -1.92 -4.67 2.99
CA PHE A 243 -2.04 -5.00 1.58
C PHE A 243 -0.86 -4.40 0.84
N ILE A 244 -0.08 -5.24 0.17
CA ILE A 244 1.18 -4.86 -0.46
C ILE A 244 1.11 -5.15 -1.95
N ALA A 245 1.13 -4.08 -2.75
CA ALA A 245 1.12 -4.18 -4.20
C ALA A 245 2.55 -4.35 -4.72
N CYS A 246 2.76 -5.36 -5.56
CA CYS A 246 4.04 -5.73 -6.14
C CYS A 246 4.01 -5.49 -7.65
N GLU A 247 4.47 -4.33 -8.09
CA GLU A 247 4.45 -3.90 -9.49
C GLU A 247 5.35 -4.74 -10.42
N GLY A 248 6.41 -5.34 -9.87
CA GLY A 248 7.36 -6.13 -10.65
C GLY A 248 6.88 -7.54 -11.01
N ASN A 249 5.70 -7.99 -10.50
CA ASN A 249 5.12 -9.29 -10.83
C ASN A 249 3.59 -9.35 -10.69
N ASP A 250 2.93 -8.19 -10.68
CA ASP A 250 1.48 -8.05 -10.67
C ASP A 250 0.79 -8.82 -9.53
N LYS A 251 1.41 -8.84 -8.35
CA LYS A 251 0.88 -9.50 -7.17
C LYS A 251 0.38 -8.52 -6.13
N LEU A 252 -0.71 -8.88 -5.47
CA LEU A 252 -1.13 -8.31 -4.21
C LEU A 252 -0.84 -9.33 -3.11
N LEU A 253 -0.04 -8.94 -2.12
CA LEU A 253 0.21 -9.76 -0.93
C LEU A 253 -0.66 -9.25 0.21
N VAL A 254 -1.17 -10.17 1.02
CA VAL A 254 -1.80 -9.89 2.30
C VAL A 254 -0.84 -10.30 3.41
N PHE A 255 -0.42 -9.33 4.21
CA PHE A 255 0.50 -9.50 5.31
C PHE A 255 -0.25 -9.36 6.64
N ASP A 256 -0.16 -10.36 7.49
CA ASP A 256 -0.73 -10.30 8.83
C ASP A 256 0.22 -9.54 9.78
N MET A 257 -0.24 -8.40 10.24
CA MET A 257 0.50 -7.49 11.13
C MET A 257 0.72 -8.06 12.54
N ARG A 258 0.01 -9.14 12.93
CA ARG A 258 0.18 -9.82 14.22
C ARG A 258 1.29 -10.87 14.15
N SER A 259 1.18 -11.79 13.19
CA SER A 259 2.17 -12.85 12.98
C SER A 259 3.42 -12.38 12.24
N LYS A 260 3.36 -11.20 11.61
CA LYS A 260 4.42 -10.61 10.78
C LYS A 260 4.79 -11.53 9.59
N GLN A 261 3.78 -12.09 8.95
CA GLN A 261 3.94 -13.02 7.82
C GLN A 261 2.98 -12.71 6.67
N VAL A 262 3.41 -13.04 5.46
CA VAL A 262 2.51 -13.09 4.30
C VAL A 262 1.59 -14.29 4.45
N ILE A 263 0.28 -14.05 4.48
CA ILE A 263 -0.75 -15.08 4.64
C ILE A 263 -1.48 -15.38 3.33
N GLN A 264 -1.42 -14.49 2.37
CA GLN A 264 -2.04 -14.67 1.05
C GLN A 264 -1.27 -13.93 -0.03
N SER A 265 -1.30 -14.47 -1.24
CA SER A 265 -0.75 -13.85 -2.45
C SER A 265 -1.69 -14.12 -3.61
N VAL A 266 -2.19 -13.06 -4.25
CA VAL A 266 -3.07 -13.14 -5.41
C VAL A 266 -2.45 -12.42 -6.60
N TYR A 267 -2.75 -12.86 -7.83
CA TYR A 267 -2.42 -12.09 -9.03
C TYR A 267 -3.51 -11.06 -9.27
N ALA A 268 -3.13 -9.86 -9.61
CA ALA A 268 -4.03 -8.87 -10.16
C ALA A 268 -4.10 -9.01 -11.68
N ASP A 269 -5.28 -8.98 -12.25
CA ASP A 269 -5.51 -9.19 -13.70
C ASP A 269 -4.89 -8.11 -14.60
N ARG A 270 -4.33 -7.03 -14.02
CA ARG A 270 -3.65 -5.94 -14.76
C ARG A 270 -2.62 -5.28 -13.82
N LYS A 271 -1.58 -4.69 -14.45
CA LYS A 271 -0.51 -3.97 -13.74
C LYS A 271 -1.02 -3.15 -12.55
N LEU A 272 -0.62 -3.55 -11.36
CA LEU A 272 -0.80 -2.80 -10.11
C LEU A 272 0.25 -1.68 -9.99
N SER A 273 0.47 -0.93 -11.05
CA SER A 273 1.54 0.05 -11.08
C SER A 273 1.28 1.30 -10.23
N HIS A 274 0.07 1.46 -9.69
CA HIS A 274 -0.26 2.66 -8.88
C HIS A 274 -1.48 2.36 -7.98
N LEU A 275 -1.25 1.77 -6.81
CA LEU A 275 -2.19 1.78 -5.69
C LEU A 275 -1.69 2.70 -4.59
#